data_dcc8307976cda69d14feac08d062f490
#
_entry.id   dcc8307976cda69d14feac08d062f490
#
_cell.length_a   1.000
_cell.length_b   1.000
_cell.length_c   1.000
_cell.angle_alpha   90.00
_cell.angle_beta   90.00
_cell.angle_gamma   90.00
#
_symmetry.space_group_name_H-M   'P 1'
#
loop_
_entity.id
_entity.type
_entity.pdbx_description
1 polymer ?
#
loop_
_entity_poly.entity_id
_entity_poly.type
_entity_poly.pdbx_seq_one_letter_code
_entity_poly.pdbx_strand_id
1 'polypeptide(L)'
;MANIKFSQFTTQTDPANVQFVVGFNGTTNVKIAPGDIGGGATDLNGLTDCLVNAQFNQLIGNVPSNIDVNAISNTSLGHQALNSITTGDTNVAIGSASLSSVTNQNNNTAVGASALQFTTSLGSTAVGYQAGGLTSSGTLSVYVGYKAARSNTAQGHISIGFRSGSAQTSGTFNTNIGYEAGHDNTTGSFRTYLGYEAGKYNSGEGNTGIGYRACNGQVVLGTGQGTGADNTAVGYQAMSLLNGSGATKNTAIGKDALSGVLNTGKNTAVGFNSGSSLTDGSNNIIIGCDTDASSANASNEITLGNANNNLLRIIGLGNTDGHVLQYSTSAGGIVLAAAAAGGATSLNGLSDCLVDTLSLYVGEVPAGLSGNPQSNTILGINAGDALTSGANNTLLGTSAGKILTTAASNVIIGKNAGLAKTSGSNATIIGTSAARSTASGSFVVLIGSEAGISNTGNNAIAIGSESGRVNTAAATVSIGHNSGYSNTSGADNTNIGYQAGYSGTTAA
;
A
#
# COMPACT_ATOMS: atom_id res chain seq x y z
N MET A 1 17.47 50.39 29.23
CA MET A 1 17.23 50.75 27.79
C MET A 1 15.76 51.11 27.69
N ALA A 2 15.43 52.35 27.28
CA ALA A 2 14.04 52.77 27.17
C ALA A 2 13.42 52.04 25.95
N ASN A 3 12.32 51.31 26.17
CA ASN A 3 11.52 50.72 25.09
C ASN A 3 10.86 51.86 24.34
N ILE A 4 11.33 52.12 23.11
CA ILE A 4 10.69 53.07 22.19
C ILE A 4 9.38 52.43 21.70
N LYS A 5 8.23 52.96 22.11
CA LYS A 5 6.93 52.49 21.61
C LYS A 5 6.78 52.90 20.16
N PHE A 6 6.17 52.06 19.33
CA PHE A 6 5.84 52.36 17.91
C PHE A 6 5.09 53.69 17.72
N SER A 7 4.34 54.17 18.71
CA SER A 7 3.66 55.45 18.74
C SER A 7 4.54 56.70 18.75
N GLN A 8 5.87 56.54 18.83
CA GLN A 8 6.81 57.67 18.85
C GLN A 8 7.50 57.91 17.49
N PHE A 9 7.15 57.13 16.44
CA PHE A 9 7.62 57.42 15.10
C PHE A 9 6.72 58.50 14.46
N THR A 10 7.25 59.66 14.16
CA THR A 10 6.60 60.67 13.35
C THR A 10 6.48 60.18 11.92
N THR A 11 5.31 60.31 11.32
CA THR A 11 5.09 60.05 9.90
C THR A 11 6.05 60.91 9.07
N GLN A 12 7.04 60.31 8.44
CA GLN A 12 7.93 60.96 7.50
C GLN A 12 7.29 60.91 6.14
N THR A 13 7.04 62.06 5.54
CA THR A 13 6.39 62.19 4.21
C THR A 13 7.38 62.23 3.06
N ASP A 14 8.69 62.25 3.35
CA ASP A 14 9.74 62.19 2.36
C ASP A 14 10.27 60.78 2.20
N PRO A 15 10.00 60.08 1.07
CA PRO A 15 10.44 58.69 0.86
C PRO A 15 11.98 58.51 0.91
N ALA A 16 12.75 59.57 0.65
CA ALA A 16 14.20 59.55 0.62
C ALA A 16 14.83 59.41 2.03
N ASN A 17 14.09 59.67 3.10
CA ASN A 17 14.58 59.67 4.46
C ASN A 17 13.92 58.63 5.38
N VAL A 18 13.15 57.68 4.85
CA VAL A 18 12.53 56.63 5.64
C VAL A 18 13.58 55.57 5.98
N GLN A 19 13.91 55.44 7.25
CA GLN A 19 14.81 54.36 7.75
C GLN A 19 13.97 53.34 8.51
N PHE A 20 14.06 52.06 8.08
CA PHE A 20 13.39 50.95 8.76
C PHE A 20 14.37 50.21 9.66
N VAL A 21 13.94 49.84 10.88
CA VAL A 21 14.65 48.96 11.77
C VAL A 21 14.07 47.56 11.54
N VAL A 22 14.83 46.66 10.93
CA VAL A 22 14.36 45.30 10.54
C VAL A 22 14.73 44.24 11.55
N GLY A 23 15.66 44.52 12.48
CA GLY A 23 16.07 43.54 13.47
C GLY A 23 16.99 44.13 14.55
N PHE A 24 17.26 43.30 15.58
CA PHE A 24 18.18 43.56 16.66
C PHE A 24 19.10 42.36 16.87
N ASN A 25 20.40 42.56 16.72
CA ASN A 25 21.40 41.48 16.87
C ASN A 25 22.11 41.53 18.25
N GLY A 26 21.37 41.80 19.28
CA GLY A 26 21.89 41.82 20.68
C GLY A 26 22.66 43.09 21.07
N THR A 27 23.21 43.84 20.15
CA THR A 27 23.97 45.08 20.42
C THR A 27 23.69 46.23 19.47
N THR A 28 23.17 46.01 18.29
CA THR A 28 22.92 47.04 17.26
C THR A 28 21.61 46.85 16.55
N ASN A 29 20.86 47.96 16.31
CA ASN A 29 19.73 47.98 15.42
C ASN A 29 20.26 47.94 13.97
N VAL A 30 19.76 47.01 13.17
CA VAL A 30 20.08 46.96 11.74
C VAL A 30 19.15 47.97 11.03
N LYS A 31 19.73 49.01 10.47
CA LYS A 31 19.04 49.99 9.64
C LYS A 31 19.22 49.62 8.18
N ILE A 32 18.11 49.48 7.46
CA ILE A 32 18.14 49.24 6.01
C ILE A 32 17.70 50.56 5.35
N ALA A 33 18.53 51.10 4.47
CA ALA A 33 18.15 52.28 3.68
C ALA A 33 17.07 51.93 2.67
N PRO A 34 16.13 52.80 2.35
CA PRO A 34 15.08 52.55 1.37
C PRO A 34 15.54 52.11 -0.02
N GLY A 35 16.79 52.46 -0.40
CA GLY A 35 17.41 52.03 -1.65
C GLY A 35 17.92 50.57 -1.64
N ASP A 36 18.07 49.98 -0.46
CA ASP A 36 18.56 48.59 -0.28
C ASP A 36 17.38 47.57 -0.27
N ILE A 37 16.15 48.09 -0.23
CA ILE A 37 14.92 47.30 -0.32
C ILE A 37 14.33 47.48 -1.73
N GLY A 38 15.01 47.08 -2.76
CA GLY A 38 14.60 47.01 -4.18
C GLY A 38 13.27 47.66 -4.59
N GLY A 39 13.12 48.99 -4.43
CA GLY A 39 11.99 49.75 -4.97
C GLY A 39 10.63 49.68 -4.26
N GLY A 40 10.51 48.93 -3.17
CA GLY A 40 9.30 48.87 -2.34
C GLY A 40 9.60 48.31 -0.96
N ALA A 41 9.08 48.94 0.10
CA ALA A 41 9.37 48.67 1.52
C ALA A 41 9.01 47.26 2.03
N THR A 42 8.86 46.29 1.16
CA THR A 42 8.45 44.90 1.46
C THR A 42 9.40 43.86 0.89
N ASP A 43 10.55 44.25 0.33
CA ASP A 43 11.49 43.34 -0.33
C ASP A 43 12.58 42.85 0.63
N LEU A 44 12.76 41.53 0.73
CA LEU A 44 13.80 40.88 1.55
C LEU A 44 15.19 40.90 0.89
N ASN A 45 15.34 41.37 -0.36
CA ASN A 45 16.63 41.35 -1.09
C ASN A 45 17.73 42.24 -0.49
N GLY A 46 17.43 43.11 0.45
CA GLY A 46 18.44 43.90 1.19
C GLY A 46 19.19 43.13 2.28
N LEU A 47 18.81 41.89 2.57
CA LEU A 47 19.50 41.01 3.52
C LEU A 47 20.56 40.19 2.79
N THR A 48 21.76 40.10 3.36
CA THR A 48 22.89 39.38 2.74
C THR A 48 22.68 37.87 2.63
N ASP A 49 21.74 37.32 3.39
CA ASP A 49 21.37 35.91 3.43
C ASP A 49 19.99 35.63 2.78
N CYS A 50 19.48 36.57 2.00
CA CYS A 50 18.19 36.46 1.31
C CYS A 50 18.29 36.92 -0.14
N LEU A 51 17.66 36.18 -1.05
CA LEU A 51 17.50 36.53 -2.46
C LEU A 51 16.03 36.36 -2.87
N VAL A 52 15.42 37.42 -3.39
CA VAL A 52 14.18 37.37 -4.18
C VAL A 52 14.46 38.06 -5.50
N ASN A 53 14.37 37.36 -6.61
CA ASN A 53 14.74 37.92 -7.93
C ASN A 53 13.62 37.81 -8.96
N ALA A 54 13.83 38.45 -10.13
CA ALA A 54 12.88 38.44 -11.23
C ALA A 54 12.63 37.06 -11.86
N GLN A 55 13.47 36.09 -11.58
CA GLN A 55 13.31 34.69 -11.97
C GLN A 55 12.45 33.89 -10.96
N PHE A 56 11.74 34.57 -10.05
CA PHE A 56 10.88 33.99 -9.01
C PHE A 56 11.63 33.08 -8.01
N ASN A 57 12.94 33.21 -7.84
CA ASN A 57 13.68 32.52 -6.78
C ASN A 57 13.46 33.24 -5.43
N GLN A 58 13.18 32.46 -4.39
CA GLN A 58 13.06 32.93 -3.00
C GLN A 58 13.97 32.11 -2.11
N LEU A 59 15.19 32.61 -1.86
CA LEU A 59 16.23 31.89 -1.14
C LEU A 59 16.54 32.64 0.17
N ILE A 60 16.40 31.97 1.31
CA ILE A 60 16.62 32.51 2.65
C ILE A 60 17.57 31.63 3.44
N GLY A 61 18.64 32.21 3.99
CA GLY A 61 19.62 31.55 4.86
C GLY A 61 20.95 31.30 4.21
N ASN A 62 21.03 31.00 2.93
CA ASN A 62 22.26 30.92 2.17
C ASN A 62 21.97 31.16 0.69
N VAL A 63 22.51 32.22 0.15
CA VAL A 63 22.37 32.56 -1.28
C VAL A 63 23.57 32.01 -2.04
N PRO A 64 23.39 31.06 -2.98
CA PRO A 64 24.49 30.53 -3.79
C PRO A 64 25.16 31.65 -4.60
N SER A 65 26.50 31.71 -4.59
CA SER A 65 27.24 32.73 -5.31
C SER A 65 27.20 32.59 -6.84
N ASN A 66 26.80 31.43 -7.36
CA ASN A 66 26.86 31.07 -8.78
C ASN A 66 25.48 30.74 -9.36
N ILE A 67 24.39 31.25 -8.78
CA ILE A 67 23.06 31.05 -9.35
C ILE A 67 22.95 31.76 -10.70
N ASP A 68 22.59 31.03 -11.75
CA ASP A 68 22.44 31.54 -13.11
C ASP A 68 21.08 32.28 -13.28
N VAL A 69 21.04 33.21 -14.23
CA VAL A 69 19.80 33.89 -14.62
C VAL A 69 18.74 32.97 -15.20
N ASN A 70 19.12 31.75 -15.61
CA ASN A 70 18.22 30.72 -16.10
C ASN A 70 17.63 29.86 -14.98
N ALA A 71 18.16 29.92 -13.75
CA ALA A 71 17.54 29.25 -12.61
C ALA A 71 16.26 29.99 -12.19
N ILE A 72 15.11 29.34 -12.27
CA ILE A 72 13.81 29.98 -12.03
C ILE A 72 12.97 29.25 -10.99
N SER A 73 12.15 30.00 -10.24
CA SER A 73 11.13 29.47 -9.33
C SER A 73 11.66 28.54 -8.22
N ASN A 74 12.85 28.80 -7.71
CA ASN A 74 13.39 28.04 -6.59
C ASN A 74 13.02 28.71 -5.25
N THR A 75 12.68 27.89 -4.26
CA THR A 75 12.39 28.35 -2.90
C THR A 75 13.28 27.64 -1.91
N SER A 76 14.06 28.38 -1.10
CA SER A 76 14.84 27.81 0.00
C SER A 76 14.65 28.55 1.31
N LEU A 77 14.67 27.79 2.40
CA LEU A 77 14.68 28.30 3.76
C LEU A 77 15.57 27.43 4.65
N GLY A 78 16.76 27.91 5.00
CA GLY A 78 17.66 27.22 5.92
C GLY A 78 19.14 27.35 5.55
N HIS A 79 20.00 27.12 6.53
CA HIS A 79 21.45 27.13 6.34
C HIS A 79 21.87 26.08 5.30
N GLN A 80 22.60 26.49 4.26
CA GLN A 80 23.04 25.65 3.14
C GLN A 80 21.91 24.96 2.33
N ALA A 81 20.67 25.40 2.44
CA ALA A 81 19.60 24.94 1.56
C ALA A 81 19.86 25.45 0.13
N LEU A 82 19.79 24.54 -0.89
CA LEU A 82 20.11 24.83 -2.30
C LEU A 82 21.49 25.50 -2.51
N ASN A 83 22.48 25.20 -1.66
CA ASN A 83 23.76 25.89 -1.65
C ASN A 83 24.56 25.81 -2.97
N SER A 84 24.37 24.77 -3.76
CA SER A 84 25.13 24.53 -5.00
C SER A 84 24.30 24.79 -6.27
N ILE A 85 23.10 25.33 -6.16
CA ILE A 85 22.21 25.51 -7.33
C ILE A 85 22.83 26.50 -8.32
N THR A 86 22.82 26.13 -9.59
CA THR A 86 23.29 26.96 -10.71
C THR A 86 22.19 27.25 -11.71
N THR A 87 21.68 26.23 -12.41
CA THR A 87 20.67 26.34 -13.47
C THR A 87 19.40 25.53 -13.19
N GLY A 88 19.30 24.84 -12.03
CA GLY A 88 18.13 24.04 -11.68
C GLY A 88 16.90 24.90 -11.38
N ASP A 89 15.70 24.41 -11.79
CA ASP A 89 14.43 25.11 -11.70
C ASP A 89 13.44 24.45 -10.75
N THR A 90 12.50 25.25 -10.22
CA THR A 90 11.31 24.75 -9.50
C THR A 90 11.63 23.80 -8.33
N ASN A 91 12.72 24.05 -7.62
CA ASN A 91 13.08 23.28 -6.43
C ASN A 91 12.59 23.98 -5.16
N VAL A 92 12.13 23.20 -4.19
CA VAL A 92 11.75 23.66 -2.86
C VAL A 92 12.65 22.97 -1.83
N ALA A 93 13.39 23.75 -1.04
CA ALA A 93 14.32 23.28 -0.01
C ALA A 93 14.07 23.98 1.32
N ILE A 94 13.50 23.28 2.29
CA ILE A 94 13.27 23.81 3.63
C ILE A 94 14.01 22.96 4.66
N GLY A 95 14.98 23.55 5.34
CA GLY A 95 15.80 22.89 6.34
C GLY A 95 17.30 23.00 6.05
N SER A 96 18.12 22.84 7.09
CA SER A 96 19.57 22.89 6.96
C SER A 96 20.10 21.82 5.99
N ALA A 97 20.90 22.22 5.01
CA ALA A 97 21.53 21.38 3.99
C ALA A 97 20.52 20.57 3.12
N SER A 98 19.25 20.99 3.04
CA SER A 98 18.28 20.40 2.11
C SER A 98 18.66 20.76 0.66
N LEU A 99 18.66 19.76 -0.26
CA LEU A 99 19.07 19.91 -1.68
C LEU A 99 20.43 20.61 -1.84
N SER A 100 21.36 20.48 -0.89
CA SER A 100 22.59 21.29 -0.88
C SER A 100 23.54 21.01 -2.04
N SER A 101 23.46 19.83 -2.67
CA SER A 101 24.30 19.43 -3.81
C SER A 101 23.63 19.54 -5.18
N VAL A 102 22.37 19.99 -5.23
CA VAL A 102 21.65 20.21 -6.50
C VAL A 102 22.31 21.37 -7.25
N THR A 103 22.60 21.14 -8.52
CA THR A 103 23.18 22.16 -9.42
C THR A 103 22.24 22.55 -10.57
N ASN A 104 21.84 21.59 -11.38
CA ASN A 104 21.01 21.76 -12.58
C ASN A 104 19.75 20.89 -12.60
N GLN A 105 19.44 20.23 -11.50
CA GLN A 105 18.27 19.34 -11.38
C GLN A 105 17.02 20.17 -11.02
N ASN A 106 15.85 19.71 -11.53
CA ASN A 106 14.59 20.44 -11.45
C ASN A 106 13.52 19.67 -10.69
N ASN A 107 12.50 20.41 -10.24
CA ASN A 107 11.25 19.85 -9.69
C ASN A 107 11.45 19.02 -8.42
N ASN A 108 12.44 19.29 -7.61
CA ASN A 108 12.63 18.59 -6.35
C ASN A 108 11.99 19.35 -5.18
N THR A 109 11.38 18.64 -4.27
CA THR A 109 10.85 19.19 -3.02
C THR A 109 11.52 18.50 -1.84
N ALA A 110 12.25 19.23 -1.02
CA ALA A 110 12.91 18.73 0.19
C ALA A 110 12.52 19.55 1.41
N VAL A 111 11.92 18.91 2.39
CA VAL A 111 11.54 19.53 3.66
C VAL A 111 12.14 18.73 4.82
N GLY A 112 13.14 19.28 5.49
CA GLY A 112 13.85 18.64 6.60
C GLY A 112 15.35 18.80 6.48
N ALA A 113 16.06 18.75 7.62
CA ALA A 113 17.51 18.83 7.60
C ALA A 113 18.13 17.67 6.81
N SER A 114 19.03 17.99 5.88
CA SER A 114 19.69 17.04 4.97
C SER A 114 18.74 16.19 4.10
N ALA A 115 17.50 16.64 3.88
CA ALA A 115 16.60 15.99 2.92
C ALA A 115 17.16 16.18 1.49
N LEU A 116 17.29 15.08 0.72
CA LEU A 116 17.87 15.04 -0.62
C LEU A 116 19.23 15.75 -0.70
N GLN A 117 20.05 15.67 0.35
CA GLN A 117 21.28 16.45 0.48
C GLN A 117 22.24 16.27 -0.68
N PHE A 118 22.49 15.03 -1.10
CA PHE A 118 23.47 14.67 -2.14
C PHE A 118 22.83 14.28 -3.47
N THR A 119 21.57 14.64 -3.67
CA THR A 119 20.85 14.23 -4.87
C THR A 119 21.32 14.93 -6.13
N THR A 120 21.45 14.16 -7.21
CA THR A 120 21.54 14.65 -8.59
C THR A 120 20.28 14.27 -9.39
N SER A 121 19.19 13.91 -8.70
CA SER A 121 17.94 13.48 -9.29
C SER A 121 17.02 14.64 -9.62
N LEU A 122 16.02 14.38 -10.47
CA LEU A 122 14.96 15.32 -10.79
C LEU A 122 13.58 14.77 -10.37
N GLY A 123 12.66 15.66 -10.06
CA GLY A 123 11.27 15.33 -9.80
C GLY A 123 11.03 14.50 -8.53
N SER A 124 11.90 14.62 -7.52
CA SER A 124 11.77 13.86 -6.28
C SER A 124 11.21 14.71 -5.13
N THR A 125 10.42 14.09 -4.26
CA THR A 125 9.87 14.72 -3.05
C THR A 125 10.39 14.02 -1.81
N ALA A 126 11.00 14.76 -0.88
CA ALA A 126 11.46 14.24 0.40
C ALA A 126 11.02 15.13 1.56
N VAL A 127 10.38 14.51 2.56
CA VAL A 127 9.94 15.19 3.78
C VAL A 127 10.44 14.42 5.01
N GLY A 128 11.33 15.00 5.78
CA GLY A 128 11.90 14.42 6.98
C GLY A 128 13.42 14.54 7.08
N TYR A 129 13.95 14.36 8.28
CA TYR A 129 15.40 14.37 8.53
C TYR A 129 16.09 13.28 7.70
N GLN A 130 17.04 13.68 6.85
CA GLN A 130 17.80 12.79 5.95
C GLN A 130 16.94 11.88 5.05
N ALA A 131 15.70 12.26 4.75
CA ALA A 131 14.89 11.56 3.75
C ALA A 131 15.58 11.69 2.38
N GLY A 132 15.94 10.55 1.76
CA GLY A 132 16.76 10.52 0.54
C GLY A 132 18.15 11.18 0.69
N GLY A 133 18.69 11.29 1.91
CA GLY A 133 19.86 12.16 2.19
C GLY A 133 21.16 11.78 1.47
N LEU A 134 21.39 10.51 1.17
CA LEU A 134 22.54 10.00 0.42
C LEU A 134 22.17 9.55 -1.00
N THR A 135 20.99 9.89 -1.47
CA THR A 135 20.50 9.55 -2.82
C THR A 135 21.29 10.34 -3.86
N SER A 136 22.04 9.64 -4.71
CA SER A 136 22.82 10.31 -5.76
C SER A 136 22.08 10.40 -7.11
N SER A 137 21.18 9.45 -7.45
CA SER A 137 20.55 9.39 -8.77
C SER A 137 19.09 8.90 -8.80
N GLY A 138 18.43 8.78 -7.65
CA GLY A 138 17.04 8.30 -7.55
C GLY A 138 16.03 9.33 -8.04
N THR A 139 15.64 9.30 -9.31
CA THR A 139 14.68 10.23 -9.91
C THR A 139 13.22 9.82 -9.67
N LEU A 140 12.29 10.78 -9.71
CA LEU A 140 10.84 10.54 -9.67
C LEU A 140 10.39 9.73 -8.46
N SER A 141 10.92 10.07 -7.29
CA SER A 141 10.73 9.30 -6.07
C SER A 141 10.08 10.12 -4.95
N VAL A 142 9.40 9.44 -4.02
CA VAL A 142 8.76 10.06 -2.86
C VAL A 142 9.32 9.45 -1.56
N TYR A 143 9.90 10.27 -0.70
CA TYR A 143 10.50 9.86 0.57
C TYR A 143 9.90 10.68 1.71
N VAL A 144 9.14 10.07 2.59
CA VAL A 144 8.51 10.75 3.73
C VAL A 144 8.81 10.04 5.04
N GLY A 145 9.56 10.67 5.92
CA GLY A 145 9.92 10.12 7.23
C GLY A 145 11.39 10.28 7.57
N TYR A 146 11.71 10.04 8.84
CA TYR A 146 13.09 10.03 9.34
C TYR A 146 13.91 8.97 8.61
N LYS A 147 14.94 9.39 7.86
CA LYS A 147 15.84 8.54 7.06
C LYS A 147 15.13 7.60 6.07
N ALA A 148 13.93 7.95 5.60
CA ALA A 148 13.27 7.21 4.54
C ALA A 148 14.15 7.19 3.28
N ALA A 149 14.37 6.03 2.68
CA ALA A 149 15.20 5.79 1.49
C ALA A 149 16.58 6.48 1.54
N ARG A 150 17.19 6.54 2.72
CA ARG A 150 18.42 7.35 2.94
C ARG A 150 19.54 7.09 1.93
N SER A 151 19.74 5.83 1.54
CA SER A 151 20.87 5.39 0.68
C SER A 151 20.44 5.01 -0.74
N ASN A 152 19.23 5.34 -1.14
CA ASN A 152 18.68 4.93 -2.43
C ASN A 152 19.34 5.67 -3.61
N THR A 153 19.82 4.90 -4.60
CA THR A 153 20.39 5.46 -5.84
C THR A 153 19.56 5.13 -7.09
N ALA A 154 18.42 4.45 -6.94
CA ALA A 154 17.57 4.01 -8.05
C ALA A 154 16.27 4.82 -8.13
N GLN A 155 15.58 4.74 -9.26
CA GLN A 155 14.41 5.58 -9.59
C GLN A 155 13.06 4.96 -9.21
N GLY A 156 12.04 5.81 -9.12
CA GLY A 156 10.64 5.40 -9.06
C GLY A 156 10.22 4.81 -7.70
N HIS A 157 10.82 5.25 -6.59
CA HIS A 157 10.52 4.73 -5.26
C HIS A 157 9.49 5.55 -4.52
N ILE A 158 8.65 4.85 -3.75
CA ILE A 158 7.83 5.43 -2.70
C ILE A 158 8.30 4.82 -1.37
N SER A 159 8.87 5.64 -0.48
CA SER A 159 9.31 5.22 0.85
C SER A 159 8.72 6.14 1.91
N ILE A 160 7.73 5.66 2.64
CA ILE A 160 6.98 6.44 3.63
C ILE A 160 7.06 5.75 4.99
N GLY A 161 7.66 6.40 5.96
CA GLY A 161 7.81 5.88 7.32
C GLY A 161 9.24 6.00 7.86
N PHE A 162 9.40 5.75 9.16
CA PHE A 162 10.71 5.72 9.81
C PHE A 162 11.60 4.66 9.15
N ARG A 163 12.72 5.08 8.56
CA ARG A 163 13.74 4.23 7.90
C ARG A 163 13.18 3.27 6.82
N SER A 164 12.02 3.57 6.23
CA SER A 164 11.49 2.73 5.15
C SER A 164 12.43 2.75 3.95
N GLY A 165 12.76 1.59 3.37
CA GLY A 165 13.67 1.46 2.24
C GLY A 165 15.08 2.04 2.46
N SER A 166 15.55 2.20 3.70
CA SER A 166 16.72 3.01 4.04
C SER A 166 18.05 2.48 3.49
N ALA A 167 18.22 1.16 3.38
CA ALA A 167 19.43 0.53 2.88
C ALA A 167 19.36 0.15 1.38
N GLN A 168 18.31 0.51 0.69
CA GLN A 168 18.12 0.21 -0.73
C GLN A 168 19.11 0.99 -1.58
N THR A 169 19.80 0.31 -2.50
CA THR A 169 20.82 0.92 -3.36
C THR A 169 20.49 0.89 -4.85
N SER A 170 20.10 -0.25 -5.44
CA SER A 170 19.97 -0.38 -6.89
C SER A 170 18.63 -0.90 -7.42
N GLY A 171 17.76 -1.43 -6.58
CA GLY A 171 16.43 -1.89 -7.02
C GLY A 171 15.53 -0.72 -7.40
N THR A 172 14.72 -0.84 -8.45
CA THR A 172 13.82 0.21 -8.97
C THR A 172 12.35 -0.06 -8.67
N PHE A 173 11.51 0.98 -8.71
CA PHE A 173 10.04 0.89 -8.63
C PHE A 173 9.53 0.15 -7.40
N ASN A 174 10.09 0.44 -6.23
CA ASN A 174 9.65 -0.15 -4.98
C ASN A 174 8.75 0.80 -4.19
N THR A 175 7.70 0.25 -3.59
CA THR A 175 6.82 0.96 -2.66
C THR A 175 7.01 0.38 -1.26
N ASN A 176 7.57 1.17 -0.34
CA ASN A 176 7.82 0.81 1.05
C ASN A 176 7.07 1.78 1.97
N ILE A 177 6.01 1.35 2.62
CA ILE A 177 5.19 2.19 3.49
C ILE A 177 5.07 1.56 4.87
N GLY A 178 5.63 2.18 5.88
CA GLY A 178 5.61 1.71 7.26
C GLY A 178 6.95 1.83 7.96
N TYR A 179 6.96 1.61 9.27
CA TYR A 179 8.18 1.56 10.08
C TYR A 179 9.10 0.45 9.56
N GLU A 180 10.29 0.78 9.11
CA GLU A 180 11.30 -0.13 8.55
C GLU A 180 10.79 -1.08 7.43
N ALA A 181 9.73 -0.72 6.73
CA ALA A 181 9.28 -1.47 5.56
C ALA A 181 10.38 -1.49 4.49
N GLY A 182 10.78 -2.67 4.02
CA GLY A 182 11.84 -2.85 3.04
C GLY A 182 13.21 -2.33 3.48
N HIS A 183 13.49 -2.22 4.79
CA HIS A 183 14.65 -1.49 5.33
C HIS A 183 15.99 -2.01 4.83
N ASP A 184 16.27 -3.31 4.96
CA ASP A 184 17.57 -3.91 4.67
C ASP A 184 17.69 -4.44 3.22
N ASN A 185 16.72 -4.14 2.38
CA ASN A 185 16.71 -4.54 0.98
C ASN A 185 17.66 -3.70 0.14
N THR A 186 18.61 -4.33 -0.52
CA THR A 186 19.62 -3.60 -1.29
C THR A 186 19.30 -3.53 -2.79
N THR A 187 18.85 -4.60 -3.43
CA THR A 187 18.88 -4.74 -4.90
C THR A 187 17.57 -5.08 -5.59
N GLY A 188 16.57 -5.68 -4.94
CA GLY A 188 15.35 -6.14 -5.62
C GLY A 188 14.44 -4.99 -6.11
N SER A 189 13.76 -5.21 -7.22
CA SER A 189 12.86 -4.26 -7.88
C SER A 189 11.39 -4.68 -7.83
N PHE A 190 10.46 -3.78 -8.18
CA PHE A 190 9.04 -4.04 -8.34
C PHE A 190 8.35 -4.62 -7.09
N ARG A 191 8.74 -4.14 -5.91
CA ARG A 191 8.21 -4.61 -4.63
C ARG A 191 7.20 -3.64 -4.06
N THR A 192 6.22 -4.20 -3.34
CA THR A 192 5.26 -3.42 -2.55
C THR A 192 5.26 -3.94 -1.12
N TYR A 193 5.78 -3.15 -0.18
CA TYR A 193 5.77 -3.46 1.24
C TYR A 193 4.99 -2.41 2.01
N LEU A 194 3.89 -2.82 2.63
CA LEU A 194 3.01 -1.97 3.39
C LEU A 194 2.79 -2.54 4.79
N GLY A 195 3.36 -1.93 5.80
CA GLY A 195 3.21 -2.33 7.20
C GLY A 195 4.52 -2.23 7.99
N TYR A 196 4.41 -2.42 9.31
CA TYR A 196 5.54 -2.47 10.22
C TYR A 196 6.49 -3.63 9.85
N GLU A 197 7.74 -3.35 9.53
CA GLU A 197 8.77 -4.29 9.10
C GLU A 197 8.35 -5.22 7.94
N ALA A 198 7.36 -4.85 7.14
CA ALA A 198 7.00 -5.61 5.95
C ALA A 198 8.20 -5.69 5.00
N GLY A 199 8.55 -6.89 4.55
CA GLY A 199 9.66 -7.15 3.65
C GLY A 199 11.03 -6.70 4.16
N LYS A 200 11.24 -6.49 5.45
CA LYS A 200 12.44 -5.84 6.00
C LYS A 200 13.76 -6.47 5.55
N TYR A 201 13.83 -7.79 5.51
CA TYR A 201 15.05 -8.55 5.15
C TYR A 201 14.93 -9.30 3.83
N ASN A 202 13.89 -9.05 3.03
CA ASN A 202 13.67 -9.75 1.78
C ASN A 202 14.15 -8.91 0.59
N SER A 203 15.23 -9.35 -0.05
CA SER A 203 15.82 -8.70 -1.23
C SER A 203 15.32 -9.26 -2.57
N GLY A 204 14.40 -10.24 -2.56
CA GLY A 204 13.81 -10.82 -3.79
C GLY A 204 13.00 -9.81 -4.58
N GLU A 205 12.93 -10.00 -5.89
CA GLU A 205 12.21 -9.14 -6.82
C GLU A 205 10.71 -9.48 -6.86
N GLY A 206 9.85 -8.53 -7.25
CA GLY A 206 8.42 -8.78 -7.52
C GLY A 206 7.57 -9.13 -6.29
N ASN A 207 8.06 -8.94 -5.07
CA ASN A 207 7.32 -9.33 -3.87
C ASN A 207 6.30 -8.27 -3.42
N THR A 208 5.13 -8.74 -2.99
CA THR A 208 4.12 -7.93 -2.30
C THR A 208 3.95 -8.41 -0.87
N GLY A 209 4.24 -7.55 0.10
CA GLY A 209 4.05 -7.81 1.54
C GLY A 209 3.17 -6.74 2.17
N ILE A 210 1.96 -7.09 2.60
CA ILE A 210 1.00 -6.17 3.22
C ILE A 210 0.63 -6.69 4.61
N GLY A 211 1.03 -5.98 5.65
CA GLY A 211 0.77 -6.32 7.04
C GLY A 211 2.03 -6.27 7.91
N TYR A 212 1.84 -6.42 9.21
CA TYR A 212 2.93 -6.50 10.18
C TYR A 212 3.83 -7.70 9.82
N ARG A 213 5.11 -7.44 9.52
CA ARG A 213 6.12 -8.44 9.13
C ARG A 213 5.69 -9.38 7.99
N ALA A 214 4.78 -8.96 7.14
CA ALA A 214 4.44 -9.72 5.95
C ALA A 214 5.63 -9.78 4.99
N CYS A 215 5.92 -10.95 4.43
CA CYS A 215 7.05 -11.18 3.52
C CYS A 215 8.41 -10.73 4.12
N ASN A 216 8.53 -10.78 5.46
CA ASN A 216 9.65 -10.12 6.15
C ASN A 216 11.02 -10.67 5.74
N GLY A 217 11.10 -11.96 5.47
CA GLY A 217 12.37 -12.66 5.38
C GLY A 217 13.03 -12.76 6.76
N GLN A 218 14.01 -13.62 6.90
CA GLN A 218 14.82 -13.74 8.12
C GLN A 218 16.30 -13.66 7.77
N VAL A 219 17.06 -12.90 8.52
CA VAL A 219 18.51 -12.99 8.46
C VAL A 219 18.93 -14.22 9.26
N VAL A 220 19.20 -15.32 8.59
CA VAL A 220 19.88 -16.46 9.23
C VAL A 220 21.38 -16.19 9.20
N LEU A 221 22.01 -16.28 10.34
CA LEU A 221 23.48 -16.12 10.47
C LEU A 221 24.17 -17.04 9.45
N GLY A 222 24.85 -16.41 8.48
CA GLY A 222 25.64 -17.10 7.45
C GLY A 222 24.96 -17.31 6.08
N THR A 223 23.68 -17.04 5.89
CA THR A 223 22.99 -17.24 4.60
C THR A 223 22.51 -15.95 3.91
N GLY A 224 22.64 -14.79 4.57
CA GLY A 224 22.25 -13.50 3.99
C GLY A 224 20.76 -13.19 4.10
N GLN A 225 20.30 -12.26 3.28
CA GLN A 225 18.91 -11.83 3.18
C GLN A 225 18.07 -12.88 2.43
N GLY A 226 16.78 -12.94 2.73
CA GLY A 226 15.83 -13.72 1.92
C GLY A 226 15.83 -13.23 0.47
N THR A 227 15.97 -14.15 -0.49
CA THR A 227 16.01 -13.82 -1.93
C THR A 227 14.81 -14.37 -2.69
N GLY A 228 13.81 -14.89 -1.98
CA GLY A 228 12.58 -15.38 -2.60
C GLY A 228 11.83 -14.28 -3.36
N ALA A 229 11.41 -14.58 -4.61
CA ALA A 229 10.85 -13.61 -5.53
C ALA A 229 9.40 -13.93 -5.91
N ASP A 230 8.68 -12.93 -6.46
CA ASP A 230 7.32 -13.09 -6.98
C ASP A 230 6.32 -13.62 -5.94
N ASN A 231 6.49 -13.28 -4.67
CA ASN A 231 5.60 -13.71 -3.61
C ASN A 231 4.57 -12.64 -3.24
N THR A 232 3.38 -13.07 -2.90
CA THR A 232 2.32 -12.22 -2.35
C THR A 232 1.98 -12.66 -0.93
N ALA A 233 2.25 -11.82 0.05
CA ALA A 233 1.96 -12.04 1.46
C ALA A 233 1.05 -10.92 2.00
N VAL A 234 -0.16 -11.25 2.38
CA VAL A 234 -1.14 -10.29 2.93
C VAL A 234 -1.63 -10.79 4.29
N GLY A 235 -1.25 -10.12 5.34
CA GLY A 235 -1.64 -10.47 6.71
C GLY A 235 -0.51 -10.29 7.71
N TYR A 236 -0.86 -10.34 8.99
CA TYR A 236 0.10 -10.35 10.10
C TYR A 236 1.01 -11.57 9.98
N GLN A 237 2.31 -11.38 9.85
CA GLN A 237 3.34 -12.42 9.71
C GLN A 237 3.11 -13.44 8.57
N ALA A 238 2.30 -13.10 7.56
CA ALA A 238 2.20 -13.95 6.36
C ALA A 238 3.59 -14.08 5.71
N MET A 239 4.04 -15.31 5.47
CA MET A 239 5.38 -15.64 4.93
C MET A 239 6.54 -14.95 5.67
N SER A 240 6.48 -14.91 7.00
CA SER A 240 7.46 -14.16 7.80
C SER A 240 8.87 -14.77 7.79
N LEU A 241 9.02 -16.06 7.51
CA LEU A 241 10.31 -16.77 7.48
C LEU A 241 10.90 -16.98 6.07
N LEU A 242 10.40 -16.28 5.07
CA LEU A 242 10.87 -16.37 3.69
C LEU A 242 12.40 -16.19 3.60
N ASN A 243 13.15 -17.24 3.35
CA ASN A 243 14.60 -17.19 3.50
C ASN A 243 15.42 -17.66 2.28
N GLY A 244 14.89 -18.56 1.48
CA GLY A 244 15.65 -19.17 0.38
C GLY A 244 15.34 -18.59 -1.01
N SER A 245 16.26 -18.76 -1.95
CA SER A 245 16.06 -18.41 -3.35
C SER A 245 14.97 -19.24 -4.05
N GLY A 246 14.64 -20.41 -3.48
CA GLY A 246 13.54 -21.25 -3.97
C GLY A 246 12.15 -20.82 -3.52
N ALA A 247 12.06 -19.95 -2.53
CA ALA A 247 10.77 -19.44 -2.01
C ALA A 247 10.14 -18.42 -3.00
N THR A 248 9.63 -18.92 -4.12
CA THR A 248 9.14 -18.07 -5.21
C THR A 248 7.70 -18.39 -5.60
N LYS A 249 6.98 -17.35 -6.05
CA LYS A 249 5.62 -17.51 -6.59
C LYS A 249 4.64 -18.11 -5.58
N ASN A 250 4.82 -17.79 -4.30
CA ASN A 250 3.87 -18.16 -3.26
C ASN A 250 2.85 -17.04 -3.05
N THR A 251 1.63 -17.44 -2.72
CA THR A 251 0.55 -16.54 -2.32
C THR A 251 0.09 -16.92 -0.92
N ALA A 252 0.25 -16.03 0.04
CA ALA A 252 -0.17 -16.21 1.43
C ALA A 252 -1.11 -15.07 1.84
N ILE A 253 -2.36 -15.39 2.11
CA ILE A 253 -3.36 -14.41 2.52
C ILE A 253 -3.98 -14.84 3.85
N GLY A 254 -3.68 -14.12 4.90
CA GLY A 254 -4.12 -14.41 6.25
C GLY A 254 -3.01 -14.22 7.27
N LYS A 255 -3.39 -14.06 8.55
CA LYS A 255 -2.42 -14.05 9.64
C LYS A 255 -1.69 -15.39 9.69
N ASP A 256 -0.37 -15.36 9.77
CA ASP A 256 0.54 -16.53 9.83
C ASP A 256 0.40 -17.52 8.64
N ALA A 257 -0.23 -17.10 7.52
CA ALA A 257 -0.29 -17.95 6.33
C ALA A 257 1.12 -18.19 5.76
N LEU A 258 1.47 -19.45 5.44
CA LEU A 258 2.79 -19.89 4.98
C LEU A 258 3.95 -19.34 5.84
N SER A 259 3.73 -19.15 7.14
CA SER A 259 4.76 -18.56 8.02
C SER A 259 6.01 -19.44 8.16
N GLY A 260 5.90 -20.75 7.95
CA GLY A 260 6.99 -21.71 8.01
C GLY A 260 7.80 -21.91 6.72
N VAL A 261 7.37 -21.31 5.60
CA VAL A 261 8.01 -21.53 4.29
C VAL A 261 9.42 -20.96 4.25
N LEU A 262 10.40 -21.80 4.00
CA LEU A 262 11.81 -21.44 3.95
C LEU A 262 12.35 -21.32 2.54
N ASN A 263 12.26 -22.38 1.71
CA ASN A 263 12.92 -22.44 0.41
C ASN A 263 12.07 -23.16 -0.66
N THR A 264 10.77 -22.88 -0.70
CA THR A 264 9.84 -23.62 -1.56
C THR A 264 8.86 -22.67 -2.24
N GLY A 265 8.33 -23.04 -3.37
CA GLY A 265 7.55 -22.13 -4.21
C GLY A 265 6.25 -22.70 -4.78
N LYS A 266 5.49 -21.79 -5.42
CA LYS A 266 4.22 -22.09 -6.07
C LYS A 266 3.14 -22.58 -5.10
N ASN A 267 3.19 -22.17 -3.82
CA ASN A 267 2.15 -22.49 -2.86
C ASN A 267 1.14 -21.35 -2.77
N THR A 268 -0.11 -21.70 -2.64
CA THR A 268 -1.21 -20.76 -2.37
C THR A 268 -1.85 -21.14 -1.05
N ALA A 269 -1.80 -20.26 -0.07
CA ALA A 269 -2.45 -20.46 1.22
C ALA A 269 -3.33 -19.25 1.56
N VAL A 270 -4.59 -19.53 1.86
CA VAL A 270 -5.59 -18.49 2.18
C VAL A 270 -6.33 -18.87 3.45
N GLY A 271 -6.15 -18.09 4.49
CA GLY A 271 -6.76 -18.30 5.80
C GLY A 271 -5.80 -18.00 6.95
N PHE A 272 -6.36 -17.84 8.16
CA PHE A 272 -5.57 -17.75 9.38
C PHE A 272 -4.75 -19.03 9.55
N ASN A 273 -3.44 -18.90 9.77
CA ASN A 273 -2.51 -19.99 10.03
C ASN A 273 -2.51 -21.09 8.92
N SER A 274 -2.93 -20.74 7.70
CA SER A 274 -3.01 -21.72 6.61
C SER A 274 -1.62 -22.05 6.06
N GLY A 275 -1.29 -23.34 5.95
CA GLY A 275 0.01 -23.81 5.47
C GLY A 275 1.18 -23.43 6.39
N SER A 276 0.95 -23.14 7.66
CA SER A 276 1.97 -22.64 8.58
C SER A 276 3.05 -23.67 8.91
N SER A 277 2.74 -24.95 8.83
CA SER A 277 3.68 -26.05 9.05
C SER A 277 4.47 -26.45 7.80
N LEU A 278 4.10 -25.93 6.62
CA LEU A 278 4.78 -26.23 5.36
C LEU A 278 6.16 -25.58 5.34
N THR A 279 7.22 -26.36 5.18
CA THR A 279 8.62 -25.87 5.12
C THR A 279 9.25 -26.03 3.74
N ASP A 280 9.17 -27.22 3.14
CA ASP A 280 9.89 -27.57 1.91
C ASP A 280 8.96 -28.10 0.79
N GLY A 281 7.66 -28.12 0.99
CA GLY A 281 6.69 -28.56 -0.03
C GLY A 281 6.38 -27.49 -1.06
N SER A 282 6.13 -27.89 -2.29
CA SER A 282 5.84 -26.98 -3.42
C SER A 282 4.54 -27.31 -4.13
N ASN A 283 3.98 -26.28 -4.83
CA ASN A 283 2.82 -26.45 -5.69
C ASN A 283 1.55 -26.92 -4.92
N ASN A 284 1.35 -26.38 -3.71
CA ASN A 284 0.18 -26.68 -2.89
C ASN A 284 -0.84 -25.54 -2.93
N ILE A 285 -2.11 -25.90 -2.78
CA ILE A 285 -3.23 -24.97 -2.55
C ILE A 285 -3.84 -25.33 -1.20
N ILE A 286 -3.73 -24.43 -0.21
CA ILE A 286 -4.17 -24.65 1.17
C ILE A 286 -5.14 -23.52 1.54
N ILE A 287 -6.41 -23.83 1.70
CA ILE A 287 -7.44 -22.84 1.97
C ILE A 287 -8.25 -23.22 3.22
N GLY A 288 -8.24 -22.35 4.21
CA GLY A 288 -8.99 -22.52 5.45
C GLY A 288 -8.23 -21.99 6.66
N CYS A 289 -8.94 -21.81 7.76
CA CYS A 289 -8.38 -21.47 9.06
C CYS A 289 -7.71 -22.71 9.68
N ASP A 290 -6.47 -22.57 10.21
CA ASP A 290 -5.69 -23.65 10.79
C ASP A 290 -5.66 -24.89 9.88
N THR A 291 -5.50 -24.64 8.58
CA THR A 291 -5.44 -25.68 7.55
C THR A 291 -4.00 -25.84 7.10
N ASP A 292 -3.48 -27.07 7.15
CA ASP A 292 -2.13 -27.39 6.71
C ASP A 292 -2.13 -28.45 5.61
N ALA A 293 -1.00 -28.56 4.90
CA ALA A 293 -0.72 -29.68 4.03
C ALA A 293 -0.58 -30.99 4.85
N SER A 294 -0.62 -32.13 4.20
CA SER A 294 -0.53 -33.45 4.86
C SER A 294 0.80 -33.68 5.62
N SER A 295 1.83 -32.94 5.27
CA SER A 295 3.12 -32.88 5.93
C SER A 295 3.89 -31.61 5.61
N ALA A 296 4.94 -31.31 6.37
CA ALA A 296 5.80 -30.16 6.16
C ALA A 296 6.48 -30.13 4.76
N ASN A 297 6.61 -31.27 4.09
CA ASN A 297 7.25 -31.43 2.79
C ASN A 297 6.24 -31.84 1.69
N ALA A 298 4.94 -31.76 1.95
CA ALA A 298 3.91 -32.12 0.98
C ALA A 298 4.01 -31.25 -0.29
N SER A 299 3.83 -31.86 -1.44
CA SER A 299 3.87 -31.15 -2.73
C SER A 299 2.74 -31.62 -3.63
N ASN A 300 2.26 -30.71 -4.50
CA ASN A 300 1.16 -30.96 -5.43
C ASN A 300 -0.16 -31.35 -4.73
N GLU A 301 -0.43 -30.75 -3.59
CA GLU A 301 -1.61 -31.03 -2.77
C GLU A 301 -2.60 -29.85 -2.80
N ILE A 302 -3.89 -30.18 -2.83
CA ILE A 302 -4.97 -29.22 -2.62
C ILE A 302 -5.65 -29.59 -1.30
N THR A 303 -5.53 -28.71 -0.30
CA THR A 303 -6.15 -28.88 1.02
C THR A 303 -7.17 -27.78 1.24
N LEU A 304 -8.44 -28.15 1.41
CA LEU A 304 -9.54 -27.24 1.68
C LEU A 304 -10.13 -27.55 3.06
N GLY A 305 -9.93 -26.65 4.03
CA GLY A 305 -10.36 -26.83 5.41
C GLY A 305 -9.45 -27.73 6.25
N ASN A 306 -9.74 -27.84 7.55
CA ASN A 306 -9.01 -28.66 8.52
C ASN A 306 -9.83 -29.88 8.96
N ALA A 307 -9.30 -30.70 9.86
CA ALA A 307 -9.96 -31.90 10.36
C ALA A 307 -11.34 -31.67 11.00
N ASN A 308 -11.63 -30.45 11.44
CA ASN A 308 -12.91 -30.05 12.02
C ASN A 308 -13.93 -29.62 10.96
N ASN A 309 -13.53 -29.41 9.71
CA ASN A 309 -14.32 -28.84 8.63
C ASN A 309 -14.56 -29.82 7.47
N ASN A 310 -14.60 -31.11 7.70
CA ASN A 310 -14.80 -32.14 6.67
C ASN A 310 -13.95 -31.87 5.41
N LEU A 311 -12.65 -32.12 5.52
CA LEU A 311 -11.62 -31.87 4.54
C LEU A 311 -11.99 -32.37 3.14
N LEU A 312 -12.08 -31.47 2.15
CA LEU A 312 -12.09 -31.87 0.74
C LEU A 312 -10.64 -31.93 0.24
N ARG A 313 -10.08 -33.13 0.16
CA ARG A 313 -8.75 -33.39 -0.38
C ARG A 313 -8.87 -33.97 -1.78
N ILE A 314 -8.47 -33.20 -2.79
CA ILE A 314 -8.51 -33.64 -4.19
C ILE A 314 -7.12 -34.08 -4.59
N ILE A 315 -6.89 -35.39 -4.68
CA ILE A 315 -5.60 -35.97 -5.07
C ILE A 315 -5.74 -36.52 -6.49
N GLY A 316 -4.95 -35.97 -7.42
CA GLY A 316 -4.70 -36.56 -8.74
C GLY A 316 -5.94 -37.06 -9.50
N LEU A 317 -6.79 -36.12 -9.92
CA LEU A 317 -7.94 -36.47 -10.75
C LEU A 317 -7.48 -36.93 -12.14
N GLY A 318 -7.41 -38.23 -12.37
CA GLY A 318 -7.37 -38.76 -13.73
C GLY A 318 -8.62 -38.35 -14.49
N ASN A 319 -8.47 -37.95 -15.74
CA ASN A 319 -9.57 -37.51 -16.60
C ASN A 319 -10.40 -38.72 -17.02
N THR A 320 -11.38 -39.09 -16.22
CA THR A 320 -12.34 -40.17 -16.53
C THR A 320 -13.77 -39.64 -16.44
N ASP A 321 -14.42 -39.51 -17.60
CA ASP A 321 -15.81 -39.12 -17.69
C ASP A 321 -16.72 -40.08 -16.90
N GLY A 322 -17.68 -39.55 -16.14
CA GLY A 322 -18.66 -40.32 -15.39
C GLY A 322 -18.26 -40.73 -13.96
N HIS A 323 -17.19 -40.16 -13.42
CA HIS A 323 -16.84 -40.36 -12.01
C HIS A 323 -17.38 -39.24 -11.11
N VAL A 324 -17.82 -39.61 -9.92
CA VAL A 324 -18.26 -38.68 -8.87
C VAL A 324 -17.19 -38.54 -7.79
N LEU A 325 -17.11 -37.37 -7.17
CA LEU A 325 -16.36 -37.18 -5.94
C LEU A 325 -17.06 -37.95 -4.79
N GLN A 326 -16.41 -38.99 -4.31
CA GLN A 326 -16.94 -39.83 -3.24
C GLN A 326 -15.95 -39.86 -2.08
N TYR A 327 -16.45 -39.73 -0.84
CA TYR A 327 -15.62 -39.94 0.34
C TYR A 327 -15.26 -41.43 0.46
N SER A 328 -13.99 -41.75 0.45
CA SER A 328 -13.49 -43.13 0.67
C SER A 328 -12.87 -43.24 2.05
N THR A 329 -13.48 -44.06 2.90
CA THR A 329 -12.95 -44.36 4.23
C THR A 329 -11.63 -45.11 4.17
N SER A 330 -11.40 -45.91 3.12
CA SER A 330 -10.16 -46.68 2.91
C SER A 330 -9.00 -45.79 2.41
N ALA A 331 -9.31 -44.71 1.69
CA ALA A 331 -8.28 -43.75 1.23
C ALA A 331 -8.17 -42.49 2.15
N GLY A 332 -9.02 -42.39 3.18
CA GLY A 332 -9.04 -41.24 4.10
C GLY A 332 -9.36 -39.91 3.48
N GLY A 333 -10.09 -39.90 2.35
CA GLY A 333 -10.39 -38.65 1.62
C GLY A 333 -11.44 -38.83 0.53
N ILE A 334 -11.64 -37.76 -0.27
CA ILE A 334 -12.53 -37.77 -1.42
C ILE A 334 -11.76 -38.34 -2.62
N VAL A 335 -12.28 -39.35 -3.22
CA VAL A 335 -11.73 -40.01 -4.41
C VAL A 335 -12.70 -39.86 -5.59
N LEU A 336 -12.18 -39.93 -6.81
CA LEU A 336 -13.03 -40.16 -7.96
C LEU A 336 -13.43 -41.65 -7.97
N ALA A 337 -14.68 -41.93 -7.82
CA ALA A 337 -15.25 -43.25 -7.98
C ALA A 337 -16.22 -43.29 -9.13
N ALA A 338 -16.35 -44.45 -9.80
CA ALA A 338 -17.44 -44.62 -10.75
C ALA A 338 -18.78 -44.38 -10.04
N ALA A 339 -19.67 -43.61 -10.63
CA ALA A 339 -20.96 -43.39 -10.07
C ALA A 339 -21.67 -44.75 -9.82
N ALA A 340 -22.03 -45.02 -8.56
CA ALA A 340 -22.87 -46.16 -8.26
C ALA A 340 -24.16 -46.01 -9.08
N ALA A 341 -24.65 -47.12 -9.68
CA ALA A 341 -25.91 -47.12 -10.44
C ALA A 341 -27.03 -46.58 -9.56
N GLY A 342 -27.42 -45.32 -9.73
CA GLY A 342 -28.40 -44.59 -8.92
C GLY A 342 -27.86 -43.48 -8.02
N GLY A 343 -26.53 -43.24 -7.96
CA GLY A 343 -25.91 -42.10 -7.25
C GLY A 343 -25.43 -40.99 -8.19
N ALA A 344 -25.29 -39.80 -7.67
CA ALA A 344 -24.85 -38.65 -8.43
C ALA A 344 -23.50 -38.90 -9.11
N THR A 345 -23.48 -38.88 -10.46
CA THR A 345 -22.29 -39.15 -11.29
C THR A 345 -21.43 -37.91 -11.50
N SER A 346 -21.83 -36.79 -10.90
CA SER A 346 -21.10 -35.50 -10.98
C SER A 346 -21.42 -34.68 -9.73
N LEU A 347 -20.66 -33.63 -9.48
CA LEU A 347 -20.97 -32.64 -8.42
C LEU A 347 -22.38 -32.07 -8.54
N ASN A 348 -22.94 -32.00 -9.76
CA ASN A 348 -24.34 -31.56 -10.00
C ASN A 348 -25.40 -32.51 -9.44
N GLY A 349 -25.04 -33.73 -9.06
CA GLY A 349 -25.97 -34.68 -8.42
C GLY A 349 -26.06 -34.51 -6.90
N LEU A 350 -25.28 -33.64 -6.29
CA LEU A 350 -25.38 -33.29 -4.90
C LEU A 350 -26.36 -32.14 -4.75
N SER A 351 -27.25 -32.20 -3.76
CA SER A 351 -28.31 -31.20 -3.53
C SER A 351 -27.80 -29.80 -3.17
N ASP A 352 -26.57 -29.74 -2.72
CA ASP A 352 -25.87 -28.52 -2.25
C ASP A 352 -24.68 -28.11 -3.16
N CYS A 353 -24.62 -28.66 -4.36
CA CYS A 353 -23.55 -28.36 -5.32
C CYS A 353 -24.10 -28.33 -6.75
N LEU A 354 -23.68 -27.33 -7.50
CA LEU A 354 -23.93 -27.21 -8.94
C LEU A 354 -22.62 -26.91 -9.65
N VAL A 355 -22.29 -27.72 -10.65
CA VAL A 355 -21.26 -27.41 -11.66
C VAL A 355 -21.97 -27.28 -12.98
N ASP A 356 -22.03 -26.07 -13.52
CA ASP A 356 -22.45 -25.86 -14.91
C ASP A 356 -21.22 -25.70 -15.81
N THR A 357 -21.42 -25.38 -17.08
CA THR A 357 -20.35 -25.36 -18.09
C THR A 357 -19.14 -24.52 -17.68
N LEU A 358 -19.30 -23.49 -16.89
CA LEU A 358 -18.21 -22.52 -16.52
C LEU A 358 -18.27 -22.06 -15.06
N SER A 359 -19.22 -22.54 -14.27
CA SER A 359 -19.40 -22.07 -12.88
C SER A 359 -19.41 -23.23 -11.88
N LEU A 360 -18.89 -22.96 -10.67
CA LEU A 360 -18.89 -23.88 -9.53
C LEU A 360 -19.62 -23.26 -8.34
N TYR A 361 -20.65 -23.92 -7.87
CA TYR A 361 -21.43 -23.58 -6.66
C TYR A 361 -21.31 -24.70 -5.66
N VAL A 362 -20.86 -24.42 -4.43
CA VAL A 362 -20.75 -25.39 -3.33
C VAL A 362 -21.30 -24.77 -2.06
N GLY A 363 -22.32 -25.40 -1.46
CA GLY A 363 -23.02 -24.98 -0.26
C GLY A 363 -24.50 -24.77 -0.52
N GLU A 364 -24.92 -23.73 -1.12
CA GLU A 364 -26.31 -23.47 -1.50
C GLU A 364 -26.36 -22.96 -2.94
N VAL A 365 -27.12 -23.64 -3.77
CA VAL A 365 -27.25 -23.23 -5.17
C VAL A 365 -28.33 -22.15 -5.25
N PRO A 366 -28.08 -20.97 -5.79
CA PRO A 366 -29.06 -19.91 -5.93
C PRO A 366 -30.32 -20.38 -6.69
N ALA A 367 -31.48 -20.23 -6.08
CA ALA A 367 -32.72 -20.73 -6.67
C ALA A 367 -33.19 -19.92 -7.90
N GLY A 368 -32.66 -18.72 -8.10
CA GLY A 368 -33.08 -17.77 -9.13
C GLY A 368 -32.19 -17.66 -10.36
N LEU A 369 -31.27 -18.60 -10.57
CA LEU A 369 -30.33 -18.53 -11.70
C LEU A 369 -31.08 -18.43 -13.05
N SER A 370 -30.84 -17.35 -13.78
CA SER A 370 -31.40 -17.06 -15.09
C SER A 370 -30.37 -16.40 -16.00
N GLY A 371 -30.52 -16.49 -17.31
CA GLY A 371 -29.62 -15.82 -18.24
C GLY A 371 -28.22 -16.43 -18.36
N ASN A 372 -28.00 -17.66 -17.92
CA ASN A 372 -26.74 -18.39 -18.03
C ASN A 372 -25.53 -17.65 -17.38
N PRO A 373 -25.52 -17.38 -16.08
CA PRO A 373 -24.41 -16.70 -15.41
C PRO A 373 -23.17 -17.59 -15.43
N GLN A 374 -22.14 -17.18 -16.16
CA GLN A 374 -20.91 -17.98 -16.38
C GLN A 374 -19.77 -17.54 -15.47
N SER A 375 -18.82 -18.45 -15.29
CA SER A 375 -17.54 -18.18 -14.61
C SER A 375 -17.70 -17.70 -13.17
N ASN A 376 -18.69 -18.20 -12.46
CA ASN A 376 -18.80 -17.95 -11.03
C ASN A 376 -18.17 -19.10 -10.23
N THR A 377 -17.41 -18.73 -9.19
CA THR A 377 -16.90 -19.65 -8.18
C THR A 377 -17.50 -19.27 -6.84
N ILE A 378 -18.43 -20.07 -6.34
CA ILE A 378 -19.18 -19.80 -5.11
C ILE A 378 -18.98 -20.93 -4.13
N LEU A 379 -18.45 -20.63 -2.95
CA LEU A 379 -18.22 -21.57 -1.88
C LEU A 379 -18.67 -20.99 -0.54
N GLY A 380 -19.74 -21.53 0.02
CA GLY A 380 -20.22 -21.14 1.35
C GLY A 380 -21.74 -21.17 1.48
N ILE A 381 -22.23 -21.39 2.70
CA ILE A 381 -23.66 -21.35 3.01
C ILE A 381 -24.20 -19.94 2.73
N ASN A 382 -25.28 -19.85 1.98
CA ASN A 382 -25.92 -18.58 1.53
C ASN A 382 -24.96 -17.64 0.76
N ALA A 383 -23.82 -18.11 0.23
CA ALA A 383 -22.98 -17.29 -0.65
C ALA A 383 -23.69 -17.12 -2.00
N GLY A 384 -23.87 -15.86 -2.44
CA GLY A 384 -24.55 -15.57 -3.71
C GLY A 384 -25.99 -16.05 -3.83
N ASP A 385 -26.71 -16.27 -2.71
CA ASP A 385 -28.02 -16.87 -2.64
C ASP A 385 -29.09 -16.23 -3.59
N ALA A 386 -29.00 -14.90 -3.78
CA ALA A 386 -29.91 -14.17 -4.68
C ALA A 386 -29.35 -14.00 -6.12
N LEU A 387 -28.26 -14.68 -6.48
CA LEU A 387 -27.65 -14.50 -7.80
C LEU A 387 -28.58 -14.95 -8.92
N THR A 388 -28.78 -14.10 -9.92
CA THR A 388 -29.64 -14.38 -11.08
C THR A 388 -28.85 -14.47 -12.38
N SER A 389 -28.25 -13.37 -12.82
CA SER A 389 -27.52 -13.29 -14.09
C SER A 389 -26.08 -12.75 -13.98
N GLY A 390 -25.60 -12.46 -12.75
CA GLY A 390 -24.23 -11.99 -12.55
C GLY A 390 -23.18 -13.03 -12.91
N ALA A 391 -22.14 -12.64 -13.63
CA ALA A 391 -21.07 -13.53 -14.13
C ALA A 391 -19.69 -13.14 -13.58
N ASN A 392 -18.72 -14.05 -13.67
CA ASN A 392 -17.32 -13.80 -13.29
C ASN A 392 -17.16 -13.40 -11.81
N ASN A 393 -17.99 -13.91 -10.91
CA ASN A 393 -17.86 -13.61 -9.48
C ASN A 393 -17.14 -14.75 -8.74
N THR A 394 -16.27 -14.38 -7.82
CA THR A 394 -15.68 -15.28 -6.82
C THR A 394 -16.25 -14.93 -5.46
N LEU A 395 -17.08 -15.78 -4.89
CA LEU A 395 -17.75 -15.59 -3.61
C LEU A 395 -17.33 -16.71 -2.66
N LEU A 396 -16.59 -16.36 -1.62
CA LEU A 396 -16.06 -17.34 -0.66
C LEU A 396 -16.38 -16.95 0.77
N GLY A 397 -17.19 -17.73 1.44
CA GLY A 397 -17.57 -17.55 2.84
C GLY A 397 -19.07 -17.52 3.07
N THR A 398 -19.50 -17.81 4.31
CA THR A 398 -20.91 -17.76 4.71
C THR A 398 -21.50 -16.39 4.41
N SER A 399 -22.57 -16.37 3.63
CA SER A 399 -23.28 -15.15 3.21
C SER A 399 -22.43 -14.13 2.44
N ALA A 400 -21.35 -14.54 1.80
CA ALA A 400 -20.58 -13.68 0.91
C ALA A 400 -21.44 -13.28 -0.29
N GLY A 401 -21.64 -11.97 -0.50
CA GLY A 401 -22.48 -11.47 -1.60
C GLY A 401 -23.92 -12.01 -1.60
N LYS A 402 -24.51 -12.29 -0.42
CA LYS A 402 -25.77 -13.02 -0.28
C LYS A 402 -26.90 -12.52 -1.18
N ILE A 403 -27.09 -11.22 -1.29
CA ILE A 403 -28.18 -10.63 -2.09
C ILE A 403 -27.70 -10.05 -3.44
N LEU A 404 -26.52 -10.46 -3.90
CA LEU A 404 -25.98 -10.09 -5.21
C LEU A 404 -26.85 -10.70 -6.32
N THR A 405 -27.36 -9.89 -7.23
CA THR A 405 -28.31 -10.36 -8.28
C THR A 405 -27.67 -10.42 -9.68
N THR A 406 -27.34 -9.26 -10.25
CA THR A 406 -26.90 -9.13 -11.64
C THR A 406 -25.45 -8.63 -11.78
N ALA A 407 -24.81 -8.25 -10.68
CA ALA A 407 -23.47 -7.68 -10.69
C ALA A 407 -22.41 -8.74 -11.07
N ALA A 408 -21.37 -8.29 -11.77
CA ALA A 408 -20.38 -9.17 -12.36
C ALA A 408 -18.94 -8.78 -11.94
N SER A 409 -18.02 -9.72 -12.10
CA SER A 409 -16.58 -9.49 -11.91
C SER A 409 -16.21 -9.03 -10.50
N ASN A 410 -16.87 -9.59 -9.49
CA ASN A 410 -16.55 -9.30 -8.10
C ASN A 410 -15.77 -10.45 -7.45
N VAL A 411 -14.82 -10.09 -6.60
CA VAL A 411 -14.14 -10.97 -5.66
C VAL A 411 -14.62 -10.62 -4.26
N ILE A 412 -15.42 -11.50 -3.64
CA ILE A 412 -16.02 -11.28 -2.32
C ILE A 412 -15.63 -12.44 -1.41
N ILE A 413 -14.74 -12.20 -0.46
CA ILE A 413 -14.18 -13.24 0.42
C ILE A 413 -14.36 -12.84 1.88
N GLY A 414 -15.03 -13.68 2.65
CA GLY A 414 -15.23 -13.51 4.08
C GLY A 414 -16.69 -13.70 4.52
N LYS A 415 -16.87 -14.07 5.79
CA LYS A 415 -18.22 -14.16 6.39
C LYS A 415 -18.92 -12.80 6.31
N ASN A 416 -20.14 -12.77 5.74
CA ASN A 416 -20.94 -11.55 5.55
C ASN A 416 -20.24 -10.45 4.71
N ALA A 417 -19.17 -10.76 3.98
CA ALA A 417 -18.57 -9.81 3.05
C ALA A 417 -19.58 -9.47 1.94
N GLY A 418 -19.77 -8.19 1.66
CA GLY A 418 -20.74 -7.74 0.64
C GLY A 418 -22.18 -8.23 0.87
N LEU A 419 -22.58 -8.47 2.12
CA LEU A 419 -23.87 -9.09 2.45
C LEU A 419 -25.08 -8.39 1.80
N ALA A 420 -25.12 -7.06 1.83
CA ALA A 420 -26.19 -6.24 1.29
C ALA A 420 -25.92 -5.76 -0.16
N LYS A 421 -24.88 -6.27 -0.82
CA LYS A 421 -24.54 -5.85 -2.18
C LYS A 421 -25.52 -6.44 -3.19
N THR A 422 -26.27 -5.57 -3.84
CA THR A 422 -27.25 -5.96 -4.89
C THR A 422 -26.68 -5.68 -6.29
N SER A 423 -25.88 -4.62 -6.45
CA SER A 423 -25.38 -4.15 -7.73
C SER A 423 -23.92 -3.67 -7.59
N GLY A 424 -23.34 -3.19 -8.67
CA GLY A 424 -21.94 -2.75 -8.71
C GLY A 424 -20.98 -3.90 -9.01
N SER A 425 -20.21 -3.72 -10.06
CA SER A 425 -19.26 -4.71 -10.60
C SER A 425 -17.81 -4.31 -10.35
N ASN A 426 -16.88 -5.24 -10.57
CA ASN A 426 -15.44 -5.02 -10.44
C ASN A 426 -15.00 -4.63 -9.02
N ALA A 427 -15.62 -5.22 -8.01
CA ALA A 427 -15.28 -4.99 -6.62
C ALA A 427 -14.39 -6.11 -6.08
N THR A 428 -13.36 -5.74 -5.31
CA THR A 428 -12.58 -6.66 -4.49
C THR A 428 -12.91 -6.39 -3.02
N ILE A 429 -13.61 -7.31 -2.38
CA ILE A 429 -14.10 -7.20 -0.99
C ILE A 429 -13.58 -8.41 -0.21
N ILE A 430 -12.65 -8.18 0.71
CA ILE A 430 -12.01 -9.26 1.46
C ILE A 430 -12.00 -8.92 2.95
N GLY A 431 -12.64 -9.77 3.75
CA GLY A 431 -12.67 -9.63 5.20
C GLY A 431 -14.05 -9.90 5.80
N THR A 432 -14.09 -10.27 7.08
CA THR A 432 -15.36 -10.44 7.80
C THR A 432 -16.14 -9.13 7.83
N SER A 433 -17.38 -9.17 7.36
CA SER A 433 -18.27 -8.00 7.30
C SER A 433 -17.73 -6.81 6.47
N ALA A 434 -16.70 -7.00 5.64
CA ALA A 434 -16.26 -5.97 4.69
C ALA A 434 -17.44 -5.66 3.74
N ALA A 435 -17.73 -4.38 3.49
CA ALA A 435 -18.85 -3.92 2.67
C ALA A 435 -20.22 -4.51 3.07
N ARG A 436 -20.42 -4.89 4.34
CA ARG A 436 -21.59 -5.64 4.79
C ARG A 436 -22.93 -4.94 4.46
N SER A 437 -22.99 -3.63 4.56
CA SER A 437 -24.19 -2.81 4.34
C SER A 437 -24.15 -2.00 3.03
N THR A 438 -23.19 -2.29 2.15
CA THR A 438 -23.00 -1.62 0.86
C THR A 438 -23.91 -2.25 -0.18
N ALA A 439 -24.90 -1.51 -0.66
CA ALA A 439 -25.82 -1.99 -1.69
C ALA A 439 -25.27 -1.84 -3.12
N SER A 440 -24.47 -0.81 -3.38
CA SER A 440 -23.85 -0.48 -4.68
C SER A 440 -22.36 -0.19 -4.49
N GLY A 441 -21.68 0.21 -5.51
CA GLY A 441 -20.24 0.50 -5.47
C GLY A 441 -19.50 -0.39 -6.47
N SER A 442 -19.01 0.25 -7.54
CA SER A 442 -18.21 -0.40 -8.58
C SER A 442 -16.76 0.03 -8.47
N PHE A 443 -15.84 -0.83 -8.92
CA PHE A 443 -14.40 -0.54 -8.93
C PHE A 443 -13.86 -0.23 -7.53
N VAL A 444 -14.33 -0.93 -6.49
CA VAL A 444 -13.87 -0.74 -5.11
C VAL A 444 -12.91 -1.83 -4.68
N VAL A 445 -11.97 -1.46 -3.81
CA VAL A 445 -11.06 -2.40 -3.11
C VAL A 445 -11.26 -2.21 -1.61
N LEU A 446 -11.92 -3.15 -0.96
CA LEU A 446 -12.26 -3.10 0.47
C LEU A 446 -11.67 -4.33 1.16
N ILE A 447 -10.56 -4.17 1.86
CA ILE A 447 -9.80 -5.28 2.45
C ILE A 447 -9.60 -5.03 3.95
N GLY A 448 -10.17 -5.90 4.76
CA GLY A 448 -10.09 -5.84 6.21
C GLY A 448 -11.43 -6.15 6.88
N SER A 449 -11.41 -6.51 8.17
CA SER A 449 -12.64 -6.67 8.95
C SER A 449 -13.41 -5.34 8.97
N GLU A 450 -14.70 -5.36 8.59
CA GLU A 450 -15.55 -4.18 8.52
C GLU A 450 -15.06 -3.04 7.62
N ALA A 451 -14.06 -3.27 6.76
CA ALA A 451 -13.61 -2.30 5.78
C ALA A 451 -14.76 -1.90 4.86
N GLY A 452 -15.01 -0.59 4.72
CA GLY A 452 -16.10 -0.08 3.88
C GLY A 452 -17.48 -0.61 4.22
N ILE A 453 -17.80 -0.90 5.47
CA ILE A 453 -19.05 -1.58 5.87
C ILE A 453 -20.32 -0.94 5.29
N SER A 454 -20.33 0.38 5.14
CA SER A 454 -21.41 1.16 4.54
C SER A 454 -20.91 2.04 3.38
N ASN A 455 -19.93 1.54 2.63
CA ASN A 455 -19.36 2.27 1.50
C ASN A 455 -20.30 2.22 0.29
N THR A 456 -20.74 3.38 -0.17
CA THR A 456 -21.55 3.52 -1.40
C THR A 456 -20.79 4.25 -2.53
N GLY A 457 -19.57 4.71 -2.27
CA GLY A 457 -18.73 5.39 -3.24
C GLY A 457 -18.14 4.43 -4.29
N ASN A 458 -18.09 4.86 -5.54
CA ASN A 458 -17.36 4.16 -6.60
C ASN A 458 -15.87 4.51 -6.56
N ASN A 459 -15.02 3.64 -7.11
CA ASN A 459 -13.56 3.84 -7.19
C ASN A 459 -12.89 4.04 -5.81
N ALA A 460 -13.47 3.50 -4.74
CA ALA A 460 -12.94 3.65 -3.40
C ALA A 460 -11.99 2.51 -3.04
N ILE A 461 -10.90 2.84 -2.36
CA ILE A 461 -9.94 1.89 -1.79
C ILE A 461 -9.97 2.03 -0.27
N ALA A 462 -10.33 0.96 0.44
CA ALA A 462 -10.27 0.88 1.89
C ALA A 462 -9.52 -0.38 2.31
N ILE A 463 -8.33 -0.24 2.88
CA ILE A 463 -7.47 -1.34 3.31
C ILE A 463 -7.12 -1.18 4.79
N GLY A 464 -7.57 -2.12 5.59
CA GLY A 464 -7.41 -2.11 7.05
C GLY A 464 -8.74 -2.38 7.77
N SER A 465 -8.67 -2.86 9.02
CA SER A 465 -9.89 -3.05 9.82
C SER A 465 -10.62 -1.71 9.98
N GLU A 466 -11.93 -1.71 9.71
CA GLU A 466 -12.81 -0.53 9.78
C GLU A 466 -12.37 0.68 8.91
N SER A 467 -11.45 0.47 7.97
CA SER A 467 -11.02 1.50 7.03
C SER A 467 -12.19 1.89 6.11
N GLY A 468 -12.40 3.18 5.88
CA GLY A 468 -13.49 3.69 5.06
C GLY A 468 -14.87 3.21 5.49
N ARG A 469 -15.09 2.96 6.79
CA ARG A 469 -16.26 2.24 7.32
C ARG A 469 -17.60 2.85 6.89
N VAL A 470 -17.71 4.17 6.95
CA VAL A 470 -18.89 4.91 6.46
C VAL A 470 -18.39 5.90 5.40
N ASN A 471 -18.20 5.40 4.18
CA ASN A 471 -17.74 6.24 3.07
C ASN A 471 -18.81 6.27 1.98
N THR A 472 -19.38 7.45 1.72
CA THR A 472 -20.34 7.66 0.63
C THR A 472 -19.74 8.42 -0.55
N ALA A 473 -18.51 8.90 -0.41
CA ALA A 473 -17.80 9.65 -1.43
C ALA A 473 -17.08 8.73 -2.43
N ALA A 474 -17.00 9.16 -3.67
CA ALA A 474 -16.27 8.46 -4.73
C ALA A 474 -14.76 8.75 -4.68
N ALA A 475 -13.97 7.89 -5.33
CA ALA A 475 -12.53 8.06 -5.57
C ALA A 475 -11.69 8.31 -4.30
N THR A 476 -12.03 7.66 -3.19
CA THR A 476 -11.30 7.80 -1.92
C THR A 476 -10.28 6.68 -1.72
N VAL A 477 -9.16 6.99 -1.09
CA VAL A 477 -8.15 6.02 -0.66
C VAL A 477 -8.02 6.10 0.86
N SER A 478 -8.31 4.99 1.54
CA SER A 478 -8.22 4.87 3.00
C SER A 478 -7.42 3.62 3.35
N ILE A 479 -6.18 3.78 3.84
CA ILE A 479 -5.27 2.68 4.17
C ILE A 479 -4.81 2.77 5.61
N GLY A 480 -5.17 1.79 6.41
CA GLY A 480 -4.87 1.74 7.85
C GLY A 480 -6.10 1.42 8.69
N HIS A 481 -5.92 0.93 9.92
CA HIS A 481 -7.02 0.70 10.85
C HIS A 481 -7.76 2.01 11.13
N ASN A 482 -9.09 2.01 10.96
CA ASN A 482 -9.96 3.19 11.13
C ASN A 482 -9.59 4.40 10.22
N SER A 483 -8.80 4.22 9.18
CA SER A 483 -8.51 5.28 8.23
C SER A 483 -9.77 5.66 7.44
N GLY A 484 -10.06 6.95 7.29
CA GLY A 484 -11.25 7.44 6.58
C GLY A 484 -12.57 6.93 7.17
N TYR A 485 -12.64 6.63 8.47
CA TYR A 485 -13.75 5.92 9.13
C TYR A 485 -15.13 6.54 8.88
N SER A 486 -15.25 7.85 8.92
CA SER A 486 -16.53 8.60 8.81
C SER A 486 -16.57 9.56 7.62
N ASN A 487 -15.92 9.28 6.51
CA ASN A 487 -15.95 10.14 5.33
C ASN A 487 -17.30 10.02 4.59
N THR A 488 -18.17 11.02 4.76
CA THR A 488 -19.52 10.98 4.18
C THR A 488 -19.68 11.78 2.90
N SER A 489 -18.79 12.74 2.59
CA SER A 489 -19.00 13.64 1.43
C SER A 489 -17.74 14.11 0.72
N GLY A 490 -16.55 13.91 1.27
CA GLY A 490 -15.30 14.33 0.61
C GLY A 490 -14.86 13.31 -0.45
N ALA A 491 -14.97 13.67 -1.74
CA ALA A 491 -14.38 12.87 -2.83
C ALA A 491 -12.87 13.13 -2.93
N ASP A 492 -12.16 12.24 -3.65
CA ASP A 492 -10.73 12.35 -3.96
C ASP A 492 -9.79 12.43 -2.74
N ASN A 493 -10.28 12.01 -1.56
CA ASN A 493 -9.47 12.00 -0.34
C ASN A 493 -8.51 10.81 -0.28
N THR A 494 -7.30 11.07 0.21
CA THR A 494 -6.31 10.03 0.51
C THR A 494 -5.95 10.06 1.99
N ASN A 495 -6.36 9.03 2.71
CA ASN A 495 -6.12 8.83 4.15
C ASN A 495 -5.22 7.61 4.34
N ILE A 496 -3.96 7.79 4.73
CA ILE A 496 -3.01 6.69 4.94
C ILE A 496 -2.46 6.76 6.37
N GLY A 497 -2.65 5.70 7.12
CA GLY A 497 -2.19 5.57 8.50
C GLY A 497 -3.31 5.20 9.48
N TYR A 498 -2.92 4.81 10.69
CA TYR A 498 -3.84 4.54 11.80
C TYR A 498 -4.71 5.77 12.08
N GLN A 499 -6.04 5.63 11.99
CA GLN A 499 -7.03 6.70 12.21
C GLN A 499 -6.84 7.97 11.34
N ALA A 500 -6.09 7.90 10.25
CA ALA A 500 -5.98 9.03 9.33
C ALA A 500 -7.36 9.39 8.76
N GLY A 501 -7.77 10.65 8.87
CA GLY A 501 -9.09 11.11 8.42
C GLY A 501 -10.27 10.50 9.17
N TYR A 502 -10.12 10.05 10.42
CA TYR A 502 -11.12 9.32 11.20
C TYR A 502 -12.48 10.04 11.30
N SER A 503 -12.48 11.35 11.50
CA SER A 503 -13.68 12.18 11.69
C SER A 503 -13.94 13.11 10.51
N GLY A 504 -13.32 12.90 9.35
CA GLY A 504 -13.49 13.72 8.16
C GLY A 504 -14.87 13.53 7.54
N THR A 505 -15.84 14.37 7.92
CA THR A 505 -17.18 14.34 7.32
C THR A 505 -17.29 15.15 6.05
N THR A 506 -16.41 16.15 5.89
CA THR A 506 -16.40 17.07 4.72
C THR A 506 -14.96 17.58 4.54
N ALA A 507 -14.12 16.93 3.76
CA ALA A 507 -12.89 17.54 3.30
C ALA A 507 -12.95 17.66 1.77
N ALA A 508 -12.67 18.84 1.29
CA ALA A 508 -12.39 19.10 -0.11
C ALA A 508 -10.93 18.73 -0.38
#